data_ee120cb7bda06f604cf979bf8bbc3a72
#
_entry.id   ee120cb7bda06f604cf979bf8bbc3a72
#
_cell.length_a   1.000
_cell.length_b   1.000
_cell.length_c   1.000
_cell.angle_alpha   90.00
_cell.angle_beta   90.00
_cell.angle_gamma   90.00
#
_symmetry.space_group_name_H-M   'P 1'
#
loop_
_entity.id
_entity.type
_entity.pdbx_description
1 polymer ?
#
loop_
_entity_poly.entity_id
_entity_poly.type
_entity_poly.pdbx_seq_one_letter_code
_entity_poly.pdbx_strand_id
1 'polypeptide(L)'
;SYMKKARKIPVISILLFMLFANTVALAVTEYVSNGIWKYGKSVGFGYSDYFHSSYNHHSSVVNPKKTKDNIDRDTALAGDWSNAKYVKVPPTGLEYYYGFD
;
A
#
# COMPACT_ATOMS: atom_id res chain seq x y z
N SER A 1 8.71 -15.76 -0.84
CA SER A 1 8.35 -14.76 -1.84
C SER A 1 8.99 -13.42 -1.48
N TYR A 2 9.25 -12.65 -2.49
CA TYR A 2 9.84 -11.33 -2.31
C TYR A 2 8.76 -10.31 -1.92
N MET A 3 9.10 -9.46 -0.97
CA MET A 3 8.17 -8.45 -0.51
C MET A 3 8.91 -7.15 -0.27
N LYS A 4 8.39 -6.06 -0.79
CA LYS A 4 9.01 -4.76 -0.65
C LYS A 4 8.09 -3.82 0.08
N LYS A 5 8.62 -3.19 1.13
CA LYS A 5 7.90 -2.21 1.91
C LYS A 5 7.97 -0.84 1.26
N ALA A 6 6.86 -0.12 1.25
CA ALA A 6 6.86 1.27 0.84
C ALA A 6 7.66 2.07 1.85
N ARG A 7 8.60 2.83 1.36
CA ARG A 7 9.48 3.58 2.21
C ARG A 7 8.83 4.87 2.67
N LYS A 8 9.47 5.49 3.63
CA LYS A 8 8.99 6.73 4.19
C LYS A 8 9.23 7.94 3.31
N ILE A 9 10.09 7.79 2.33
CA ILE A 9 10.46 8.92 1.48
C ILE A 9 9.26 9.64 0.90
N PRO A 10 8.30 8.94 0.28
CA PRO A 10 7.12 9.64 -0.22
C PRO A 10 6.34 10.33 0.89
N VAL A 11 6.32 9.72 2.04
CA VAL A 11 5.60 10.29 3.19
C VAL A 11 6.27 11.58 3.64
N ILE A 12 7.58 11.59 3.68
CA ILE A 12 8.32 12.77 4.10
C ILE A 12 8.11 13.93 3.13
N SER A 13 8.16 13.64 1.85
CA SER A 13 7.90 14.67 0.86
C SER A 13 6.51 15.28 1.03
N ILE A 14 5.57 14.45 1.40
CA ILE A 14 4.19 14.85 1.54
C ILE A 14 3.97 15.66 2.81
N LEU A 15 4.79 15.47 3.82
CA LEU A 15 4.62 16.22 5.04
C LEU A 15 4.61 17.72 4.83
N LEU A 16 5.49 18.22 3.98
CA LEU A 16 5.49 19.64 3.68
C LEU A 16 4.18 20.08 3.05
N PHE A 17 3.68 19.23 2.16
CA PHE A 17 2.43 19.47 1.49
C PHE A 17 1.26 19.43 2.48
N MET A 18 1.33 18.51 3.42
CA MET A 18 0.26 18.32 4.39
C MET A 18 0.06 19.49 5.32
N LEU A 19 0.99 20.39 5.38
CA LEU A 19 0.79 21.61 6.13
C LEU A 19 -0.40 22.40 5.60
N PHE A 20 -0.76 22.20 4.36
CA PHE A 20 -1.83 22.95 3.72
C PHE A 20 -3.10 22.18 3.57
N ALA A 21 -3.03 20.86 3.65
CA ALA A 21 -4.21 20.04 3.41
C ALA A 21 -4.06 18.70 4.12
N ASN A 22 -4.36 18.72 5.41
CA ASN A 22 -4.15 17.56 6.25
C ASN A 22 -5.11 16.41 5.97
N THR A 23 -6.09 16.61 5.12
CA THR A 23 -7.03 15.55 4.75
C THR A 23 -6.77 14.99 3.37
N VAL A 24 -5.72 15.41 2.73
CA VAL A 24 -5.42 14.98 1.36
C VAL A 24 -5.11 13.49 1.33
N ALA A 25 -5.69 12.83 0.35
CA ALA A 25 -5.34 11.46 0.05
C ALA A 25 -3.91 11.42 -0.51
N LEU A 26 -3.20 10.37 -0.17
CA LEU A 26 -1.86 10.12 -0.67
C LEU A 26 -1.92 8.93 -1.61
N ALA A 27 -1.60 9.16 -2.88
CA ALA A 27 -1.57 8.12 -3.89
C ALA A 27 -0.19 8.09 -4.52
N VAL A 28 0.44 6.93 -4.48
CA VAL A 28 1.77 6.72 -5.04
C VAL A 28 1.68 5.60 -6.07
N THR A 29 2.37 5.79 -7.20
CA THR A 29 2.51 4.75 -8.21
C THR A 29 3.98 4.50 -8.44
N GLU A 30 4.38 3.24 -8.34
CA GLU A 30 5.76 2.83 -8.60
C GLU A 30 5.77 1.66 -9.57
N TYR A 31 6.74 1.67 -10.46
CA TYR A 31 6.96 0.57 -11.39
C TYR A 31 8.10 -0.27 -10.82
N VAL A 32 7.75 -1.38 -10.19
CA VAL A 32 8.70 -2.16 -9.42
C VAL A 32 8.62 -3.63 -9.79
N SER A 33 9.76 -4.29 -9.89
CA SER A 33 9.85 -5.73 -10.17
C SER A 33 9.05 -6.13 -11.40
N ASN A 34 9.04 -5.29 -12.43
CA ASN A 34 8.31 -5.47 -13.68
C ASN A 34 6.79 -5.46 -13.51
N GLY A 35 6.31 -4.88 -12.44
CA GLY A 35 4.90 -4.70 -12.18
C GLY A 35 4.56 -3.26 -11.89
N ILE A 36 3.32 -3.04 -11.51
CA ILE A 36 2.80 -1.71 -11.17
C ILE A 36 2.24 -1.77 -9.77
N TRP A 37 2.78 -0.93 -8.90
CA TRP A 37 2.35 -0.88 -7.50
C TRP A 37 1.75 0.49 -7.20
N LYS A 38 0.50 0.48 -6.77
CA LYS A 38 -0.21 1.68 -6.37
C LYS A 38 -0.58 1.53 -4.91
N TYR A 39 -0.19 2.49 -4.10
CA TYR A 39 -0.48 2.42 -2.68
C TYR A 39 -0.68 3.82 -2.12
N GLY A 40 -1.26 3.89 -0.96
CA GLY A 40 -1.45 5.14 -0.30
C GLY A 40 -2.63 5.10 0.64
N LYS A 41 -3.09 6.28 1.00
CA LYS A 41 -4.23 6.42 1.89
C LYS A 41 -5.29 7.29 1.25
N SER A 42 -6.52 6.97 1.56
CA SER A 42 -7.68 7.73 1.17
C SER A 42 -8.44 8.11 2.43
N VAL A 43 -9.68 8.54 2.28
CA VAL A 43 -10.49 8.89 3.44
C VAL A 43 -10.90 7.60 4.14
N GLY A 44 -10.35 7.38 5.34
CA GLY A 44 -10.75 6.26 6.17
C GLY A 44 -10.07 4.93 5.92
N PHE A 45 -9.11 4.84 5.01
CA PHE A 45 -8.40 3.59 4.77
C PHE A 45 -7.07 3.78 4.07
N GLY A 46 -6.22 2.77 4.17
CA GLY A 46 -5.02 2.64 3.35
C GLY A 46 -5.21 1.51 2.35
N TYR A 47 -4.50 1.57 1.23
CA TYR A 47 -4.62 0.55 0.18
C TYR A 47 -3.26 0.22 -0.41
N SER A 48 -3.17 -0.99 -0.96
CA SER A 48 -1.97 -1.46 -1.66
C SER A 48 -2.43 -2.36 -2.78
N ASP A 49 -2.21 -1.93 -4.00
CA ASP A 49 -2.65 -2.62 -5.21
C ASP A 49 -1.42 -2.95 -6.05
N TYR A 50 -1.29 -4.21 -6.45
CA TYR A 50 -0.15 -4.62 -7.26
C TYR A 50 -0.61 -5.42 -8.47
N PHE A 51 -0.05 -5.07 -9.62
CA PHE A 51 -0.28 -5.77 -10.87
C PHE A 51 1.01 -6.38 -11.35
N HIS A 52 0.95 -7.64 -11.80
CA HIS A 52 2.06 -8.27 -12.47
C HIS A 52 1.52 -9.18 -13.56
N SER A 53 2.05 -9.05 -14.77
CA SER A 53 1.53 -9.80 -15.90
C SER A 53 1.98 -11.25 -15.91
N SER A 54 3.06 -11.59 -15.23
CA SER A 54 3.71 -12.90 -15.38
C SER A 54 3.66 -13.79 -14.16
N TYR A 55 3.55 -13.24 -12.95
CA TYR A 55 3.64 -14.03 -11.73
C TYR A 55 2.46 -13.80 -10.82
N ASN A 56 2.07 -14.86 -10.13
CA ASN A 56 1.10 -14.73 -9.04
C ASN A 56 1.72 -13.88 -7.94
N HIS A 57 0.92 -13.03 -7.34
CA HIS A 57 1.44 -12.01 -6.45
C HIS A 57 0.42 -11.62 -5.39
N HIS A 58 0.86 -10.75 -4.50
CA HIS A 58 0.00 -10.23 -3.44
C HIS A 58 0.39 -8.80 -3.11
N SER A 59 -0.50 -8.14 -2.40
CA SER A 59 -0.24 -6.85 -1.78
C SER A 59 -0.84 -6.84 -0.38
N SER A 60 -0.35 -5.95 0.48
CA SER A 60 -0.79 -5.92 1.87
C SER A 60 -0.74 -4.50 2.42
N VAL A 61 -1.60 -4.24 3.38
CA VAL A 61 -1.55 -3.06 4.23
C VAL A 61 -1.47 -3.54 5.65
N VAL A 62 -0.53 -3.00 6.41
CA VAL A 62 -0.27 -3.43 7.78
C VAL A 62 -0.40 -2.26 8.73
N ASN A 63 -1.07 -2.48 9.83
CA ASN A 63 -1.09 -1.55 10.95
C ASN A 63 -0.12 -2.08 12.02
N PRO A 64 1.11 -1.57 12.09
CA PRO A 64 2.13 -2.14 12.96
C PRO A 64 1.87 -1.91 14.45
N LYS A 65 0.90 -1.06 14.78
CA LYS A 65 0.59 -0.79 16.18
C LYS A 65 -0.41 -1.74 16.79
N LYS A 66 -1.02 -2.60 15.97
CA LYS A 66 -1.96 -3.61 16.47
C LYS A 66 -1.33 -4.97 16.45
N THR A 67 -1.77 -5.83 17.36
CA THR A 67 -1.28 -7.20 17.45
C THR A 67 -2.27 -8.20 16.88
N LYS A 68 -3.51 -7.77 16.66
CA LYS A 68 -4.56 -8.57 16.03
C LYS A 68 -5.22 -7.76 14.95
N ASP A 69 -5.72 -8.44 13.93
CA ASP A 69 -6.43 -7.79 12.83
C ASP A 69 -5.62 -6.61 12.29
N ASN A 70 -4.34 -6.85 12.14
CA ASN A 70 -3.39 -5.80 11.86
C ASN A 70 -2.91 -5.82 10.41
N ILE A 71 -3.48 -6.68 9.57
CA ILE A 71 -3.07 -6.79 8.17
C ILE A 71 -4.28 -7.11 7.32
N ASP A 72 -4.32 -6.49 6.15
CA ASP A 72 -5.17 -6.93 5.05
C ASP A 72 -4.27 -7.30 3.89
N ARG A 73 -4.49 -8.48 3.33
CA ARG A 73 -3.68 -9.00 2.24
C ARG A 73 -4.59 -9.58 1.18
N ASP A 74 -4.28 -9.27 -0.06
CA ASP A 74 -4.99 -9.80 -1.20
C ASP A 74 -4.01 -10.46 -2.15
N THR A 75 -4.38 -11.60 -2.69
CA THR A 75 -3.58 -12.32 -3.67
C THR A 75 -4.24 -12.26 -5.02
N ALA A 76 -3.44 -12.37 -6.08
CA ALA A 76 -3.94 -12.35 -7.44
C ALA A 76 -3.10 -13.25 -8.32
N LEU A 77 -3.72 -13.75 -9.37
CA LEU A 77 -3.02 -14.50 -10.40
C LEU A 77 -2.32 -13.53 -11.35
N ALA A 78 -1.35 -14.05 -12.08
CA ALA A 78 -0.70 -13.28 -13.14
C ALA A 78 -1.76 -12.67 -14.05
N GLY A 79 -1.58 -11.39 -14.38
CA GLY A 79 -2.51 -10.67 -15.24
C GLY A 79 -3.63 -9.94 -14.50
N ASP A 80 -3.75 -10.13 -13.21
CA ASP A 80 -4.78 -9.47 -12.41
C ASP A 80 -4.15 -8.55 -11.37
N TRP A 81 -4.94 -7.63 -10.86
CA TRP A 81 -4.55 -6.77 -9.74
C TRP A 81 -4.85 -7.46 -8.42
N SER A 82 -3.92 -7.37 -7.49
CA SER A 82 -4.25 -7.61 -6.08
C SER A 82 -4.65 -6.28 -5.47
N ASN A 83 -5.61 -6.30 -4.57
CA ASN A 83 -6.17 -5.08 -3.98
C ASN A 83 -6.36 -5.28 -2.49
N ALA A 84 -5.42 -4.80 -1.70
CA ALA A 84 -5.52 -4.83 -0.25
C ALA A 84 -6.03 -3.49 0.26
N LYS A 85 -6.84 -3.54 1.31
CA LYS A 85 -7.44 -2.34 1.88
C LYS A 85 -7.60 -2.51 3.37
N TYR A 86 -7.07 -1.57 4.13
CA TYR A 86 -7.14 -1.60 5.58
C TYR A 86 -7.85 -0.36 6.09
N VAL A 87 -8.98 -0.55 6.74
CA VAL A 87 -9.78 0.55 7.28
C VAL A 87 -9.18 1.05 8.57
N LYS A 88 -8.90 2.35 8.62
CA LYS A 88 -8.40 3.02 9.82
C LYS A 88 -8.66 4.50 9.67
N VAL A 89 -9.18 5.11 10.73
CA VAL A 89 -9.51 6.54 10.73
C VAL A 89 -8.82 7.21 11.90
N PRO A 90 -7.89 8.11 11.65
CA PRO A 90 -7.29 8.43 10.35
C PRO A 90 -6.34 7.33 9.90
N PRO A 91 -6.08 7.20 8.59
CA PRO A 91 -5.25 6.12 8.07
C PRO A 91 -3.76 6.44 8.16
N THR A 92 -3.30 6.80 9.32
CA THR A 92 -1.92 7.17 9.58
C THR A 92 -1.12 5.99 10.11
N GLY A 93 0.18 5.98 9.86
CA GLY A 93 1.08 4.96 10.41
C GLY A 93 0.96 3.59 9.77
N LEU A 94 0.28 3.48 8.63
CA LEU A 94 0.14 2.21 7.93
C LEU A 94 1.38 1.93 7.08
N GLU A 95 1.62 0.65 6.84
CA GLU A 95 2.71 0.18 6.00
C GLU A 95 2.14 -0.58 4.81
N TYR A 96 2.79 -0.45 3.67
CA TYR A 96 2.31 -1.00 2.41
C TYR A 96 3.34 -1.95 1.84
N TYR A 97 2.87 -3.07 1.28
CA TYR A 97 3.77 -4.10 0.78
C TYR A 97 3.23 -4.70 -0.52
N TYR A 98 4.12 -5.20 -1.32
CA TYR A 98 3.80 -6.10 -2.41
C TYR A 98 4.79 -7.26 -2.38
N GLY A 99 4.43 -8.37 -3.04
CA GLY A 99 5.33 -9.51 -3.13
C GLY A 99 4.82 -10.56 -4.10
N PHE A 100 5.62 -11.59 -4.24
CA PHE A 100 5.29 -12.71 -5.14
C PHE A 100 5.00 -13.96 -4.34
N ASP A 101 4.10 -14.74 -4.87
CA ASP A 101 3.71 -16.02 -4.25
C ASP A 101 4.52 -17.19 -4.79
#